data_f6c6ed02cbddae5b902e321e50b872cc
#
_entry.id   f6c6ed02cbddae5b902e321e50b872cc
#
_cell.length_a   1.000
_cell.length_b   1.000
_cell.length_c   1.000
_cell.angle_alpha   90.00
_cell.angle_beta   90.00
_cell.angle_gamma   90.00
#
_symmetry.space_group_name_H-M   'P 1'
#
loop_
_entity.id
_entity.type
_entity.pdbx_description
1 polymer ?
#
loop_
_entity_poly.entity_id
_entity_poly.type
_entity_poly.pdbx_seq_one_letter_code
_entity_poly.pdbx_strand_id
1 'polypeptide(L)'
;MKKFIKDYSISQILNKIANPLIIVLGILLSFYLDNMVERNNKIEYKNFVIKNLKMILIEDLANIEKIKSLQNDCYIACETLINDIKDGKIDLSEKEIATNYLLISQNGWTSFFPQNSTYDELISTGSMEIISSVNFRKSL
;
A
#
# COMPACT_ATOMS: atom_id res chain seq x y z
N MET A 1 65.44 21.59 45.66
CA MET A 1 64.48 21.24 44.62
C MET A 1 63.08 21.69 45.09
N LYS A 2 62.60 22.88 44.64
CA LYS A 2 61.24 23.36 44.91
C LYS A 2 60.34 22.79 43.81
N LYS A 3 59.44 21.86 44.13
CA LYS A 3 58.35 21.39 43.25
C LYS A 3 57.42 22.58 42.98
N PHE A 4 57.40 23.07 41.74
CA PHE A 4 56.35 23.96 41.26
C PHE A 4 55.04 23.18 41.17
N ILE A 5 54.23 23.20 42.19
CA ILE A 5 52.83 22.80 42.12
C ILE A 5 52.16 23.96 41.40
N LYS A 6 51.82 23.75 40.14
CA LYS A 6 51.09 24.72 39.32
C LYS A 6 49.63 24.67 39.81
N ASP A 7 49.27 25.70 40.64
CA ASP A 7 47.88 25.89 41.06
C ASP A 7 47.00 26.15 39.83
N TYR A 8 46.46 25.06 39.27
CA TYR A 8 45.42 25.20 38.30
C TYR A 8 44.18 25.74 38.99
N SER A 9 43.78 26.98 38.68
CA SER A 9 42.52 27.56 39.14
C SER A 9 41.39 26.56 38.77
N ILE A 10 40.50 26.30 39.74
CA ILE A 10 39.35 25.39 39.56
C ILE A 10 38.55 25.74 38.26
N SER A 11 38.47 27.01 37.91
CA SER A 11 37.85 27.49 36.69
C SER A 11 38.51 26.99 35.39
N GLN A 12 39.87 26.82 35.39
CA GLN A 12 40.58 26.29 34.22
C GLN A 12 40.39 24.79 34.07
N ILE A 13 40.24 24.06 35.17
CA ILE A 13 39.94 22.63 35.16
C ILE A 13 38.47 22.41 34.71
N LEU A 14 37.55 23.21 35.23
CA LEU A 14 36.14 23.15 34.82
C LEU A 14 35.99 23.43 33.32
N ASN A 15 36.65 24.44 32.75
CA ASN A 15 36.58 24.75 31.33
C ASN A 15 37.20 23.66 30.45
N LYS A 16 38.25 22.97 30.91
CA LYS A 16 38.87 21.86 30.17
C LYS A 16 37.99 20.62 30.09
N ILE A 17 37.12 20.41 31.08
CA ILE A 17 36.19 19.28 31.13
C ILE A 17 34.85 19.65 30.53
N ALA A 18 34.37 20.89 30.72
CA ALA A 18 33.07 21.35 30.23
C ALA A 18 33.00 21.38 28.70
N ASN A 19 34.07 21.87 28.03
CA ASN A 19 34.09 21.94 26.54
C ASN A 19 33.91 20.57 25.87
N PRO A 20 34.67 19.52 26.18
CA PRO A 20 34.44 18.21 25.57
C PRO A 20 33.08 17.59 26.00
N LEU A 21 32.59 17.87 27.20
CA LEU A 21 31.31 17.39 27.67
C LEU A 21 30.14 18.02 26.88
N ILE A 22 30.22 19.32 26.58
CA ILE A 22 29.22 20.02 25.75
C ILE A 22 29.19 19.44 24.33
N ILE A 23 30.37 19.15 23.75
CA ILE A 23 30.46 18.53 22.42
C ILE A 23 29.81 17.15 22.41
N VAL A 24 30.10 16.31 23.41
CA VAL A 24 29.49 14.97 23.55
C VAL A 24 27.99 15.05 23.71
N LEU A 25 27.50 15.96 24.57
CA LEU A 25 26.06 16.20 24.73
C LEU A 25 25.41 16.69 23.46
N GLY A 26 26.05 17.56 22.69
CA GLY A 26 25.56 18.03 21.39
C GLY A 26 25.42 16.90 20.38
N ILE A 27 26.42 16.01 20.32
CA ILE A 27 26.38 14.83 19.45
C ILE A 27 25.25 13.88 19.86
N LEU A 28 25.13 13.58 21.16
CA LEU A 28 24.07 12.70 21.66
C LEU A 28 22.68 13.28 21.40
N LEU A 29 22.50 14.58 21.56
CA LEU A 29 21.26 15.27 21.29
C LEU A 29 20.92 15.21 19.79
N SER A 30 21.93 15.40 18.92
CA SER A 30 21.76 15.29 17.47
C SER A 30 21.28 13.88 17.08
N PHE A 31 21.93 12.83 17.57
CA PHE A 31 21.50 11.46 17.32
C PHE A 31 20.09 11.16 17.86
N TYR A 32 19.74 11.72 19.00
CA TYR A 32 18.39 11.55 19.55
C TYR A 32 17.33 12.20 18.66
N LEU A 33 17.59 13.42 18.17
CA LEU A 33 16.70 14.14 17.27
C LEU A 33 16.59 13.42 15.91
N ASP A 34 17.71 12.98 15.34
CA ASP A 34 17.72 12.23 14.09
C ASP A 34 16.89 10.94 14.19
N ASN A 35 17.07 10.17 15.25
CA ASN A 35 16.26 8.96 15.49
C ASN A 35 14.77 9.28 15.67
N MET A 36 14.42 10.41 16.29
CA MET A 36 13.04 10.84 16.45
C MET A 36 12.40 11.21 15.13
N VAL A 37 13.12 11.96 14.29
CA VAL A 37 12.68 12.36 12.94
C VAL A 37 12.52 11.11 12.06
N GLU A 38 13.51 10.22 12.05
CA GLU A 38 13.44 8.98 11.26
C GLU A 38 12.24 8.10 11.67
N ARG A 39 11.99 7.98 12.97
CA ARG A 39 10.84 7.24 13.49
C ARG A 39 9.51 7.85 13.05
N ASN A 40 9.39 9.17 13.09
CA ASN A 40 8.18 9.86 12.63
C ASN A 40 7.96 9.67 11.13
N ASN A 41 9.01 9.81 10.33
CA ASN A 41 8.95 9.59 8.88
C ASN A 41 8.52 8.15 8.54
N LYS A 42 9.00 7.15 9.26
CA LYS A 42 8.58 5.75 9.11
C LYS A 42 7.09 5.56 9.44
N ILE A 43 6.58 6.23 10.48
CA ILE A 43 5.17 6.17 10.85
C ILE A 43 4.29 6.84 9.79
N GLU A 44 4.68 8.01 9.30
CA GLU A 44 3.97 8.73 8.23
C GLU A 44 3.93 7.91 6.93
N TYR A 45 5.07 7.37 6.52
CA TYR A 45 5.15 6.51 5.34
C TYR A 45 4.27 5.25 5.49
N LYS A 46 4.30 4.60 6.65
CA LYS A 46 3.41 3.47 6.95
C LYS A 46 1.93 3.84 6.79
N ASN A 47 1.52 4.97 7.37
CA ASN A 47 0.13 5.42 7.30
C ASN A 47 -0.28 5.76 5.87
N PHE A 48 0.62 6.38 5.10
CA PHE A 48 0.42 6.66 3.68
C PHE A 48 0.21 5.37 2.87
N VAL A 49 1.07 4.37 3.04
CA VAL A 49 0.97 3.08 2.37
C VAL A 49 -0.34 2.37 2.70
N ILE A 50 -0.70 2.29 3.99
CA ILE A 50 -1.94 1.63 4.42
C ILE A 50 -3.16 2.35 3.82
N LYS A 51 -3.15 3.68 3.77
CA LYS A 51 -4.23 4.47 3.16
C LYS A 51 -4.35 4.16 1.67
N ASN A 52 -3.23 4.11 0.94
CA ASN A 52 -3.23 3.81 -0.49
C ASN A 52 -3.71 2.38 -0.77
N LEU A 53 -3.23 1.38 -0.03
CA LEU A 53 -3.71 0.00 -0.14
C LEU A 53 -5.22 -0.09 0.10
N LYS A 54 -5.73 0.60 1.12
CA LYS A 54 -7.17 0.65 1.38
C LYS A 54 -7.96 1.24 0.22
N MET A 55 -7.48 2.33 -0.39
CA MET A 55 -8.13 2.94 -1.55
C MET A 55 -8.16 1.98 -2.74
N ILE A 56 -7.03 1.36 -3.06
CA ILE A 56 -6.91 0.39 -4.15
C ILE A 56 -7.87 -0.79 -3.94
N LEU A 57 -7.92 -1.34 -2.74
CA LEU A 57 -8.82 -2.45 -2.42
C LEU A 57 -10.31 -2.08 -2.54
N ILE A 58 -10.67 -0.84 -2.21
CA ILE A 58 -12.05 -0.35 -2.40
C ILE A 58 -12.38 -0.22 -3.89
N GLU A 59 -11.45 0.30 -4.70
CA GLU A 59 -11.62 0.40 -6.15
C GLU A 59 -11.69 -0.97 -6.80
N ASP A 60 -10.82 -1.89 -6.42
CA ASP A 60 -10.82 -3.27 -6.91
C ASP A 60 -12.12 -4.00 -6.56
N LEU A 61 -12.63 -3.82 -5.34
CA LEU A 61 -13.92 -4.38 -4.93
C LEU A 61 -15.06 -3.85 -5.80
N ALA A 62 -15.11 -2.55 -6.04
CA ALA A 62 -16.13 -1.95 -6.92
C ALA A 62 -16.02 -2.47 -8.37
N ASN A 63 -14.79 -2.66 -8.86
CA ASN A 63 -14.55 -3.22 -10.18
C ASN A 63 -14.99 -4.69 -10.28
N ILE A 64 -14.72 -5.50 -9.25
CA ILE A 64 -15.18 -6.90 -9.18
C ILE A 64 -16.70 -6.95 -9.21
N GLU A 65 -17.38 -6.13 -8.42
CA GLU A 65 -18.85 -6.10 -8.40
C GLU A 65 -19.44 -5.71 -9.76
N LYS A 66 -18.85 -4.71 -10.44
CA LYS A 66 -19.24 -4.30 -11.77
C LYS A 66 -19.06 -5.43 -12.79
N ILE A 67 -17.90 -6.10 -12.78
CA ILE A 67 -17.61 -7.20 -13.69
C ILE A 67 -18.54 -8.38 -13.40
N LYS A 68 -18.80 -8.70 -12.14
CA LYS A 68 -19.73 -9.74 -11.73
C LYS A 68 -21.14 -9.48 -12.26
N SER A 69 -21.66 -8.24 -12.15
CA SER A 69 -22.94 -7.87 -12.73
C SER A 69 -22.97 -8.08 -14.23
N LEU A 70 -21.94 -7.60 -14.93
CA LEU A 70 -21.81 -7.72 -16.38
C LEU A 70 -21.74 -9.17 -16.85
N GLN A 71 -20.97 -10.03 -16.15
CA GLN A 71 -20.90 -11.46 -16.43
C GLN A 71 -22.24 -12.16 -16.18
N ASN A 72 -22.98 -11.76 -15.14
CA ASN A 72 -24.32 -12.29 -14.88
C ASN A 72 -25.30 -11.91 -16.01
N ASP A 73 -25.23 -10.68 -16.52
CA ASP A 73 -26.08 -10.24 -17.63
C ASP A 73 -25.75 -11.03 -18.91
N CYS A 74 -24.46 -11.27 -19.18
CA CYS A 74 -24.01 -12.12 -20.28
C CYS A 74 -24.47 -13.58 -20.10
N TYR A 75 -24.44 -14.12 -18.87
CA TYR A 75 -24.92 -15.46 -18.56
C TYR A 75 -26.42 -15.59 -18.86
N ILE A 76 -27.24 -14.64 -18.41
CA ILE A 76 -28.69 -14.60 -18.67
C ILE A 76 -28.94 -14.50 -20.16
N ALA A 77 -28.21 -13.66 -20.89
CA ALA A 77 -28.33 -13.55 -22.35
C ALA A 77 -28.00 -14.86 -23.06
N CYS A 78 -26.96 -15.58 -22.61
CA CYS A 78 -26.60 -16.92 -23.13
C CYS A 78 -27.72 -17.92 -22.88
N GLU A 79 -28.25 -17.98 -21.64
CA GLU A 79 -29.35 -18.91 -21.31
C GLU A 79 -30.57 -18.63 -22.15
N THR A 80 -30.94 -17.36 -22.35
CA THR A 80 -32.08 -16.93 -23.15
C THR A 80 -31.93 -17.43 -24.63
N LEU A 81 -30.76 -17.22 -25.23
CA LEU A 81 -30.53 -17.70 -26.63
C LEU A 81 -30.51 -19.24 -26.71
N ILE A 82 -29.91 -19.92 -25.73
CA ILE A 82 -29.81 -21.38 -25.72
C ILE A 82 -31.20 -22.01 -25.54
N ASN A 83 -32.05 -21.46 -24.70
CA ASN A 83 -33.39 -21.99 -24.47
C ASN A 83 -34.27 -21.80 -25.71
N ASP A 84 -34.22 -20.64 -26.37
CA ASP A 84 -34.92 -20.37 -27.61
C ASP A 84 -34.53 -21.38 -28.70
N ILE A 85 -33.25 -21.72 -28.84
CA ILE A 85 -32.77 -22.70 -29.83
C ILE A 85 -33.20 -24.14 -29.44
N LYS A 86 -33.12 -24.51 -28.17
CA LYS A 86 -33.44 -25.88 -27.69
C LYS A 86 -34.92 -26.24 -27.87
N ASP A 87 -35.79 -25.30 -27.59
CA ASP A 87 -37.24 -25.52 -27.67
C ASP A 87 -37.77 -25.55 -29.12
N GLY A 88 -36.89 -25.25 -30.09
CA GLY A 88 -37.24 -25.27 -31.52
C GLY A 88 -38.30 -24.23 -31.92
N LYS A 89 -38.66 -23.38 -31.02
CA LYS A 89 -39.55 -22.25 -31.17
C LYS A 89 -38.68 -21.01 -31.15
N ILE A 90 -38.51 -20.37 -32.27
CA ILE A 90 -37.86 -19.06 -32.35
C ILE A 90 -38.90 -18.01 -31.88
N ASP A 91 -39.06 -17.89 -30.53
CA ASP A 91 -39.98 -16.96 -29.92
C ASP A 91 -39.36 -15.54 -29.78
N LEU A 92 -38.02 -15.45 -29.83
CA LEU A 92 -37.28 -14.19 -29.74
C LEU A 92 -37.33 -13.45 -31.09
N SER A 93 -37.54 -12.13 -31.00
CA SER A 93 -37.43 -11.28 -32.19
C SER A 93 -35.96 -11.15 -32.62
N GLU A 94 -35.74 -10.86 -33.92
CA GLU A 94 -34.38 -10.61 -34.48
C GLU A 94 -33.62 -9.55 -33.68
N LYS A 95 -34.32 -8.54 -33.16
CA LYS A 95 -33.73 -7.47 -32.36
C LYS A 95 -33.25 -8.00 -31.01
N GLU A 96 -34.02 -8.87 -30.34
CA GLU A 96 -33.63 -9.47 -29.06
C GLU A 96 -32.45 -10.42 -29.21
N ILE A 97 -32.45 -11.23 -30.26
CA ILE A 97 -31.30 -12.10 -30.64
C ILE A 97 -30.06 -11.24 -30.86
N ALA A 98 -30.13 -10.20 -31.64
CA ALA A 98 -29.01 -9.30 -31.91
C ALA A 98 -28.51 -8.60 -30.66
N THR A 99 -29.44 -8.13 -29.80
CA THR A 99 -29.08 -7.47 -28.55
C THR A 99 -28.31 -8.40 -27.58
N ASN A 100 -28.83 -9.62 -27.39
CA ASN A 100 -28.19 -10.63 -26.52
C ASN A 100 -26.83 -11.06 -27.10
N TYR A 101 -26.73 -11.26 -28.39
CA TYR A 101 -25.46 -11.59 -29.03
C TYR A 101 -24.41 -10.48 -28.88
N LEU A 102 -24.81 -9.22 -29.10
CA LEU A 102 -23.91 -8.09 -28.92
C LEU A 102 -23.44 -7.96 -27.46
N LEU A 103 -24.33 -8.14 -26.47
CA LEU A 103 -24.00 -8.12 -25.07
C LEU A 103 -22.92 -9.15 -24.75
N ILE A 104 -23.11 -10.39 -25.18
CA ILE A 104 -22.16 -11.50 -24.97
C ILE A 104 -20.83 -11.22 -25.67
N SER A 105 -20.88 -10.83 -26.95
CA SER A 105 -19.66 -10.63 -27.76
C SER A 105 -18.80 -9.48 -27.28
N GLN A 106 -19.41 -8.42 -26.72
CA GLN A 106 -18.70 -7.24 -26.23
C GLN A 106 -18.18 -7.42 -24.79
N ASN A 107 -18.91 -8.13 -23.95
CA ASN A 107 -18.67 -8.14 -22.52
C ASN A 107 -18.35 -9.54 -21.92
N GLY A 108 -18.63 -10.62 -22.65
CA GLY A 108 -18.44 -11.98 -22.16
C GLY A 108 -16.98 -12.33 -21.83
N TRP A 109 -16.01 -11.58 -22.35
CA TRP A 109 -14.57 -11.78 -22.15
C TRP A 109 -13.97 -10.81 -21.11
N THR A 110 -14.80 -9.96 -20.48
CA THR A 110 -14.33 -8.99 -19.50
C THR A 110 -13.83 -9.70 -18.26
N SER A 111 -12.57 -9.44 -17.88
CA SER A 111 -11.91 -10.04 -16.72
C SER A 111 -11.47 -8.98 -15.73
N PHE A 112 -11.36 -9.38 -14.47
CA PHE A 112 -10.81 -8.55 -13.41
C PHE A 112 -9.28 -8.61 -13.42
N PHE A 113 -8.64 -7.45 -13.34
CA PHE A 113 -7.20 -7.31 -13.17
C PHE A 113 -6.95 -6.47 -11.93
N PRO A 114 -6.38 -7.04 -10.84
CA PRO A 114 -6.10 -6.30 -9.62
C PRO A 114 -5.01 -5.26 -9.84
N GLN A 115 -5.10 -4.15 -9.10
CA GLN A 115 -4.09 -3.09 -9.11
C GLN A 115 -2.95 -3.46 -8.14
N ASN A 116 -1.86 -4.01 -8.67
CA ASN A 116 -0.73 -4.50 -7.86
C ASN A 116 0.37 -3.45 -7.63
N SER A 117 0.26 -2.23 -8.16
CA SER A 117 1.34 -1.24 -8.16
C SER A 117 1.93 -0.93 -6.79
N THR A 118 1.09 -0.70 -5.79
CA THR A 118 1.56 -0.42 -4.41
C THR A 118 2.17 -1.65 -3.75
N TYR A 119 1.65 -2.83 -4.04
CA TYR A 119 2.20 -4.09 -3.54
C TYR A 119 3.59 -4.36 -4.15
N ASP A 120 3.73 -4.19 -5.45
CA ASP A 120 5.01 -4.36 -6.16
C ASP A 120 6.05 -3.34 -5.70
N GLU A 121 5.64 -2.10 -5.41
CA GLU A 121 6.50 -1.08 -4.81
C GLU A 121 7.01 -1.52 -3.43
N LEU A 122 6.14 -2.02 -2.56
CA LEU A 122 6.51 -2.49 -1.22
C LEU A 122 7.51 -3.66 -1.28
N ILE A 123 7.34 -4.57 -2.23
CA ILE A 123 8.29 -5.68 -2.43
C ILE A 123 9.62 -5.17 -2.96
N SER A 124 9.60 -4.37 -4.01
CA SER A 124 10.82 -3.90 -4.69
C SER A 124 11.69 -3.00 -3.80
N THR A 125 11.06 -2.21 -2.92
CA THR A 125 11.76 -1.34 -1.97
C THR A 125 12.16 -2.04 -0.67
N GLY A 126 11.77 -3.30 -0.45
CA GLY A 126 11.95 -4.00 0.84
C GLY A 126 11.14 -3.39 1.99
N SER A 127 10.22 -2.48 1.69
CA SER A 127 9.45 -1.72 2.69
C SER A 127 8.35 -2.53 3.38
N MET A 128 8.19 -3.80 3.02
CA MET A 128 7.24 -4.72 3.69
C MET A 128 7.46 -4.84 5.20
N GLU A 129 8.70 -4.63 5.68
CA GLU A 129 9.02 -4.66 7.12
C GLU A 129 8.35 -3.54 7.92
N ILE A 130 7.99 -2.43 7.26
CA ILE A 130 7.31 -1.29 7.88
C ILE A 130 5.90 -1.70 8.34
N ILE A 131 5.31 -2.71 7.67
CA ILE A 131 4.03 -3.29 8.05
C ILE A 131 4.29 -4.38 9.08
N SER A 132 4.26 -4.01 10.36
CA SER A 132 4.64 -4.87 11.50
C SER A 132 3.71 -6.06 11.76
N SER A 133 2.51 -6.08 11.19
CA SER A 133 1.55 -7.17 11.38
C SER A 133 1.88 -8.37 10.50
N VAL A 134 2.31 -9.47 11.13
CA VAL A 134 2.58 -10.74 10.43
C VAL A 134 1.33 -11.28 9.72
N ASN A 135 0.16 -11.09 10.31
CA ASN A 135 -1.10 -11.56 9.72
C ASN A 135 -1.47 -10.76 8.47
N PHE A 136 -1.25 -9.45 8.49
CA PHE A 136 -1.48 -8.60 7.34
C PHE A 136 -0.53 -8.94 6.17
N ARG A 137 0.77 -9.19 6.46
CA ARG A 137 1.75 -9.60 5.44
C ARG A 137 1.44 -10.94 4.77
N LYS A 138 0.76 -11.85 5.47
CA LYS A 138 0.36 -13.16 4.92
C LYS A 138 -0.91 -13.11 4.08
N SER A 139 -1.70 -12.02 4.20
CA SER A 139 -2.95 -11.84 3.48
C SER A 139 -2.81 -11.00 2.20
N LEU A 140 -1.64 -10.38 1.99
CA LEU A 140 -1.27 -9.72 0.74
C LEU A 140 -0.67 -10.71 -0.24
#